data_cb12f96b319826264fe585cd0771ab0e
#
_entry.id   cb12f96b319826264fe585cd0771ab0e
#
_cell.length_a   1.000
_cell.length_b   1.000
_cell.length_c   1.000
_cell.angle_alpha   90.00
_cell.angle_beta   90.00
_cell.angle_gamma   90.00
#
_symmetry.space_group_name_H-M   'P 1'
#
loop_
_entity.id
_entity.type
_entity.pdbx_description
1 polymer ?
#
loop_
_entity_poly.entity_id
_entity_poly.type
_entity_poly.pdbx_seq_one_letter_code
_entity_poly.pdbx_strand_id
1 'polypeptide(L)'
;WPGFAPNGNRIFGLSRNLGEVFGVFAAFHPKKDESRLLKINYVDNNSANFHGLNKLESLIKKIGPPKWPWKLDKTLVAEGEKVFNAPNPGKDKESCADCHGIKEGKKRSLRHKTWATPILDVGTDSREVNLLGSQVKTGVLEGAVIFPGRPPLKAIDSAFSVLGTVVEGSILQHYLPVELNAHQQKERNKLDKLKSMFEKEVDKFEDLGDLGSLDDLKEIFQKEKLAATLTYPYESRVLQGIWAAAPYLHNGSVQSLTELLTPSENRVTEFKVGPAYDVDKVGLAAEQSKFNFTLKTTGCSDRNSGNSRCGHDYGTGFTDIEKKALLEYLKSL
;
A
#
# COMPACT_ATOMS: atom_id res chain seq x y z
N TRP A 1 -3.21 -2.49 0.79
CA TRP A 1 -3.10 -1.17 0.17
C TRP A 1 -3.46 -1.27 -1.30
N PRO A 2 -4.31 -0.41 -1.88
CA PRO A 2 -4.53 -0.40 -3.32
C PRO A 2 -3.17 -0.18 -4.01
N GLY A 3 -2.85 -0.95 -5.02
CA GLY A 3 -1.52 -1.09 -5.62
C GLY A 3 -0.87 0.14 -6.26
N PHE A 4 -1.12 1.33 -5.73
CA PHE A 4 -0.67 2.60 -6.31
C PHE A 4 0.69 3.07 -5.81
N ALA A 5 1.21 2.49 -4.73
CA ALA A 5 2.50 2.88 -4.18
C ALA A 5 3.39 1.67 -3.97
N PRO A 6 4.47 1.50 -4.75
CA PRO A 6 5.39 0.39 -4.62
C PRO A 6 6.03 0.33 -3.23
N ASN A 7 6.14 -0.88 -2.67
CA ASN A 7 6.84 -1.08 -1.42
C ASN A 7 8.32 -0.73 -1.53
N GLY A 8 8.88 -0.22 -0.42
CA GLY A 8 10.31 -0.03 -0.26
C GLY A 8 10.89 1.27 -0.83
N ASN A 9 10.11 2.08 -1.54
CA ASN A 9 10.53 3.41 -1.94
C ASN A 9 10.25 4.41 -0.81
N ARG A 10 11.23 5.24 -0.45
CA ARG A 10 11.13 6.20 0.65
C ARG A 10 10.05 7.25 0.40
N ILE A 11 9.96 7.79 -0.81
CA ILE A 11 8.96 8.80 -1.17
C ILE A 11 7.57 8.19 -1.17
N PHE A 12 7.43 6.99 -1.72
CA PHE A 12 6.14 6.32 -1.74
C PHE A 12 5.71 5.84 -0.36
N GLY A 13 6.66 5.50 0.53
CA GLY A 13 6.39 5.28 1.95
C GLY A 13 5.80 6.54 2.57
N LEU A 14 6.48 7.67 2.43
CA LEU A 14 6.02 8.95 2.95
C LEU A 14 4.68 9.38 2.31
N SER A 15 4.50 9.22 1.00
CA SER A 15 3.24 9.55 0.32
C SER A 15 2.08 8.73 0.85
N ARG A 16 2.28 7.44 1.07
CA ARG A 16 1.28 6.53 1.64
C ARG A 16 0.90 6.94 3.06
N ASN A 17 1.89 7.14 3.91
CA ASN A 17 1.67 7.53 5.30
C ASN A 17 1.02 8.91 5.42
N LEU A 18 1.38 9.86 4.56
CA LEU A 18 0.72 11.17 4.49
C LEU A 18 -0.72 11.06 4.01
N GLY A 19 -1.00 10.20 3.02
CA GLY A 19 -2.37 9.94 2.57
C GLY A 19 -3.26 9.42 3.70
N GLU A 20 -2.76 8.52 4.53
CA GLU A 20 -3.46 8.03 5.72
C GLU A 20 -3.63 9.13 6.77
N VAL A 21 -2.58 9.90 7.05
CA VAL A 21 -2.61 11.01 8.02
C VAL A 21 -3.62 12.07 7.61
N PHE A 22 -3.67 12.47 6.34
CA PHE A 22 -4.66 13.44 5.84
C PHE A 22 -6.08 12.89 5.86
N GLY A 23 -6.25 11.59 5.61
CA GLY A 23 -7.57 10.96 5.61
C GLY A 23 -8.17 10.77 7.00
N VAL A 24 -7.36 10.74 8.07
CA VAL A 24 -7.81 10.34 9.40
C VAL A 24 -7.54 11.37 10.50
N PHE A 25 -6.35 11.95 10.55
CA PHE A 25 -5.89 12.68 11.74
C PHE A 25 -5.51 14.13 11.50
N ALA A 26 -5.00 14.49 10.32
CA ALA A 26 -4.43 15.81 10.13
C ALA A 26 -5.50 16.88 9.92
N ALA A 27 -5.30 18.02 10.55
CA ALA A 27 -5.91 19.26 10.10
C ALA A 27 -5.15 19.72 8.83
N PHE A 28 -5.87 19.85 7.72
CA PHE A 28 -5.31 20.24 6.44
C PHE A 28 -6.26 21.20 5.72
N HIS A 29 -5.83 22.43 5.55
CA HIS A 29 -6.62 23.51 4.95
C HIS A 29 -5.79 24.24 3.89
N PRO A 30 -5.64 23.70 2.67
CA PRO A 30 -4.89 24.33 1.60
C PRO A 30 -5.59 25.63 1.17
N LYS A 31 -4.81 26.61 0.71
CA LYS A 31 -5.31 27.89 0.23
C LYS A 31 -4.68 28.22 -1.12
N LYS A 32 -5.42 28.93 -1.99
CA LYS A 32 -4.83 29.54 -3.19
C LYS A 32 -3.80 30.56 -2.78
N ASP A 33 -2.61 30.48 -3.37
CA ASP A 33 -1.49 31.38 -3.10
C ASP A 33 -0.63 31.50 -4.37
N GLU A 34 -0.81 32.59 -5.07
CA GLU A 34 -0.11 32.85 -6.33
C GLU A 34 1.41 33.05 -6.16
N SER A 35 1.88 33.30 -4.94
CA SER A 35 3.31 33.40 -4.63
C SER A 35 4.00 32.03 -4.55
N ARG A 36 3.25 30.96 -4.30
CA ARG A 36 3.79 29.60 -4.21
C ARG A 36 3.97 28.97 -5.59
N LEU A 37 4.98 28.11 -5.71
CA LEU A 37 5.33 27.41 -6.95
C LEU A 37 4.14 26.70 -7.60
N LEU A 38 3.28 26.07 -6.81
CA LEU A 38 2.11 25.31 -7.28
C LEU A 38 0.80 26.13 -7.22
N LYS A 39 0.84 27.43 -6.97
CA LYS A 39 -0.32 28.34 -6.79
C LYS A 39 -1.27 27.94 -5.66
N ILE A 40 -0.91 26.95 -4.88
CA ILE A 40 -1.62 26.49 -3.70
C ILE A 40 -0.61 26.44 -2.56
N ASN A 41 -1.00 26.89 -1.40
CA ASN A 41 -0.25 26.69 -0.17
C ASN A 41 -0.71 25.40 0.50
N TYR A 42 0.17 24.41 0.52
CA TYR A 42 -0.09 23.08 1.08
C TYR A 42 0.49 22.89 2.49
N VAL A 43 1.22 23.88 3.04
CA VAL A 43 2.02 23.68 4.25
C VAL A 43 1.61 24.50 5.46
N ASP A 44 1.16 25.74 5.28
CA ASP A 44 0.93 26.66 6.41
C ASP A 44 -0.21 26.21 7.35
N ASN A 45 -1.24 25.56 6.83
CA ASN A 45 -2.34 25.00 7.63
C ASN A 45 -2.37 23.46 7.52
N ASN A 46 -1.23 22.85 7.75
CA ASN A 46 -1.02 21.41 7.64
C ASN A 46 -0.36 20.89 8.91
N SER A 47 -1.08 20.08 9.69
CA SER A 47 -0.58 19.52 10.95
C SER A 47 0.24 18.24 10.80
N ALA A 48 0.47 17.76 9.56
CA ALA A 48 1.26 16.55 9.34
C ALA A 48 2.73 16.75 9.77
N ASN A 49 3.23 15.84 10.57
CA ASN A 49 4.61 15.85 11.02
C ASN A 49 5.52 15.11 10.03
N PHE A 50 5.94 15.77 8.97
CA PHE A 50 6.79 15.20 7.91
C PHE A 50 8.10 14.63 8.43
N HIS A 51 8.78 15.38 9.31
CA HIS A 51 10.04 14.93 9.92
C HIS A 51 9.83 13.68 10.77
N GLY A 52 8.79 13.68 11.60
CA GLY A 52 8.44 12.54 12.44
C GLY A 52 8.11 11.29 11.62
N LEU A 53 7.31 11.43 10.57
CA LEU A 53 6.97 10.32 9.66
C LEU A 53 8.21 9.76 8.98
N ASN A 54 9.08 10.60 8.45
CA ASN A 54 10.32 10.18 7.79
C ASN A 54 11.26 9.44 8.74
N LYS A 55 11.38 9.94 10.00
CA LYS A 55 12.16 9.27 11.05
C LYS A 55 11.57 7.91 11.42
N LEU A 56 10.24 7.81 11.55
CA LEU A 56 9.55 6.55 11.84
C LEU A 56 9.77 5.53 10.73
N GLU A 57 9.66 5.92 9.47
CA GLU A 57 9.95 5.03 8.33
C GLU A 57 11.38 4.51 8.36
N SER A 58 12.34 5.37 8.68
CA SER A 58 13.75 5.01 8.80
C SER A 58 14.00 4.04 9.95
N LEU A 59 13.26 4.16 11.05
CA LEU A 59 13.33 3.25 12.20
C LEU A 59 12.67 1.91 11.90
N ILE A 60 11.48 1.91 11.27
CA ILE A 60 10.76 0.69 10.91
C ILE A 60 11.59 -0.20 9.98
N LYS A 61 12.35 0.38 9.05
CA LYS A 61 13.26 -0.36 8.17
C LYS A 61 14.37 -1.13 8.90
N LYS A 62 14.66 -0.78 10.17
CA LYS A 62 15.63 -1.47 11.03
C LYS A 62 15.01 -2.63 11.82
N ILE A 63 13.68 -2.73 11.81
CA ILE A 63 12.96 -3.79 12.50
C ILE A 63 12.80 -4.94 11.50
N GLY A 64 13.38 -6.09 11.80
CA GLY A 64 13.17 -7.31 11.03
C GLY A 64 11.76 -7.90 11.26
N PRO A 65 11.35 -8.86 10.45
CA PRO A 65 10.09 -9.59 10.68
C PRO A 65 10.13 -10.30 12.04
N PRO A 66 8.98 -10.38 12.73
CA PRO A 66 8.90 -11.10 14.00
C PRO A 66 9.18 -12.58 13.78
N LYS A 67 10.02 -13.15 14.61
CA LYS A 67 10.30 -14.58 14.58
C LYS A 67 9.20 -15.37 15.31
N TRP A 68 8.79 -16.49 14.75
CA TRP A 68 7.84 -17.39 15.40
C TRP A 68 8.36 -17.83 16.78
N PRO A 69 7.60 -17.60 17.86
CA PRO A 69 8.12 -17.80 19.22
C PRO A 69 8.01 -19.24 19.73
N TRP A 70 7.33 -20.12 19.00
CA TRP A 70 7.13 -21.51 19.39
C TRP A 70 7.99 -22.47 18.57
N LYS A 71 8.00 -23.76 18.95
CA LYS A 71 8.75 -24.80 18.24
C LYS A 71 8.19 -25.01 16.84
N LEU A 72 9.08 -25.14 15.86
CA LEU A 72 8.77 -25.49 14.47
C LEU A 72 9.14 -26.97 14.21
N ASP A 73 8.33 -27.65 13.41
CA ASP A 73 8.69 -28.92 12.82
C ASP A 73 9.49 -28.70 11.54
N LYS A 74 10.80 -28.93 11.61
CA LYS A 74 11.71 -28.69 10.48
C LYS A 74 11.39 -29.52 9.24
N THR A 75 10.82 -30.73 9.42
CA THR A 75 10.42 -31.58 8.31
C THR A 75 9.23 -30.97 7.59
N LEU A 76 8.20 -30.57 8.34
CA LEU A 76 7.03 -29.89 7.77
C LEU A 76 7.41 -28.53 7.15
N VAL A 77 8.35 -27.79 7.73
CA VAL A 77 8.85 -26.54 7.12
C VAL A 77 9.43 -26.81 5.73
N ALA A 78 10.30 -27.82 5.59
CA ALA A 78 10.90 -28.16 4.30
C ALA A 78 9.88 -28.68 3.26
N GLU A 79 8.89 -29.45 3.69
CA GLU A 79 7.79 -29.87 2.81
C GLU A 79 6.89 -28.67 2.44
N GLY A 80 6.60 -27.79 3.39
CA GLY A 80 5.80 -26.58 3.15
C GLY A 80 6.47 -25.61 2.19
N GLU A 81 7.80 -25.49 2.21
CA GLU A 81 8.55 -24.72 1.23
C GLU A 81 8.35 -25.26 -0.19
N LYS A 82 8.31 -26.59 -0.36
CA LYS A 82 8.00 -27.21 -1.66
C LYS A 82 6.58 -26.87 -2.11
N VAL A 83 5.61 -26.97 -1.20
CA VAL A 83 4.20 -26.63 -1.48
C VAL A 83 4.07 -25.13 -1.86
N PHE A 84 4.76 -24.24 -1.15
CA PHE A 84 4.77 -22.79 -1.44
C PHE A 84 5.27 -22.46 -2.85
N ASN A 85 6.24 -23.23 -3.34
CA ASN A 85 6.83 -23.06 -4.66
C ASN A 85 6.16 -23.91 -5.76
N ALA A 86 5.27 -24.84 -5.39
CA ALA A 86 4.56 -25.67 -6.33
C ALA A 86 3.37 -24.94 -6.97
N PRO A 87 2.99 -25.27 -8.23
CA PRO A 87 1.76 -24.78 -8.83
C PRO A 87 0.54 -25.10 -7.99
N ASN A 88 -0.35 -24.13 -7.81
CA ASN A 88 -1.61 -24.35 -7.12
C ASN A 88 -2.49 -25.37 -7.88
N PRO A 89 -3.14 -26.31 -7.19
CA PRO A 89 -4.16 -27.14 -7.79
C PRO A 89 -5.39 -26.28 -8.12
N GLY A 90 -5.73 -26.11 -9.40
CA GLY A 90 -6.88 -25.31 -9.84
C GLY A 90 -6.66 -24.67 -11.21
N LYS A 91 -7.47 -23.64 -11.52
CA LYS A 91 -7.44 -22.90 -12.79
C LYS A 91 -6.18 -22.06 -12.94
N ASP A 92 -5.75 -21.42 -11.86
CA ASP A 92 -4.58 -20.56 -11.84
C ASP A 92 -3.41 -21.38 -11.29
N LYS A 93 -2.53 -21.79 -12.20
CA LYS A 93 -1.37 -22.64 -11.88
C LYS A 93 -0.22 -21.87 -11.22
N GLU A 94 -0.42 -20.63 -10.85
CA GLU A 94 0.58 -19.81 -10.17
C GLU A 94 0.86 -20.36 -8.77
N SER A 95 2.13 -20.45 -8.40
CA SER A 95 2.54 -20.81 -7.06
C SER A 95 2.34 -19.66 -6.08
N CYS A 96 2.32 -19.93 -4.78
CA CYS A 96 2.34 -18.87 -3.77
C CYS A 96 3.57 -17.97 -3.96
N ALA A 97 4.72 -18.55 -4.33
CA ALA A 97 5.97 -17.85 -4.58
C ALA A 97 5.89 -16.87 -5.76
N ASP A 98 5.05 -17.12 -6.76
CA ASP A 98 4.93 -16.20 -7.91
C ASP A 98 4.40 -14.83 -7.51
N CYS A 99 3.49 -14.79 -6.52
CA CYS A 99 2.95 -13.55 -5.98
C CYS A 99 3.64 -13.08 -4.70
N HIS A 100 4.06 -13.99 -3.83
CA HIS A 100 4.55 -13.70 -2.48
C HIS A 100 6.04 -14.00 -2.26
N GLY A 101 6.72 -14.59 -3.25
CA GLY A 101 8.14 -14.92 -3.15
C GLY A 101 9.02 -13.68 -3.06
N ILE A 102 10.15 -13.86 -2.38
CA ILE A 102 11.20 -12.85 -2.32
C ILE A 102 11.94 -12.88 -3.67
N LYS A 103 11.50 -12.06 -4.60
CA LYS A 103 12.19 -11.86 -5.88
C LYS A 103 12.87 -10.50 -5.84
N GLU A 104 14.15 -10.45 -6.21
CA GLU A 104 14.80 -9.16 -6.47
C GLU A 104 14.00 -8.43 -7.55
N GLY A 105 13.29 -7.38 -7.15
CA GLY A 105 12.54 -6.55 -8.06
C GLY A 105 13.48 -5.75 -8.95
N LYS A 106 13.01 -5.41 -10.15
CA LYS A 106 13.54 -4.27 -10.89
C LYS A 106 13.49 -3.05 -9.97
N LYS A 107 14.41 -2.13 -10.11
CA LYS A 107 14.46 -0.89 -9.32
C LYS A 107 13.07 -0.26 -9.26
N ARG A 108 12.45 -0.28 -8.11
CA ARG A 108 11.19 0.44 -7.84
C ARG A 108 11.46 1.81 -7.25
N SER A 109 12.67 2.02 -6.79
CA SER A 109 13.25 3.33 -6.54
C SER A 109 14.58 3.42 -7.28
N LEU A 110 15.02 4.64 -7.44
CA LEU A 110 16.15 5.04 -8.24
C LEU A 110 17.47 4.40 -7.86
N ARG A 111 17.62 3.97 -6.62
CA ARG A 111 18.89 3.41 -6.10
C ARG A 111 18.74 2.09 -5.35
N HIS A 112 17.53 1.70 -4.95
CA HIS A 112 17.34 0.48 -4.16
C HIS A 112 16.54 -0.58 -4.92
N LYS A 113 17.08 -1.79 -4.94
CA LYS A 113 16.33 -2.98 -5.33
C LYS A 113 15.29 -3.26 -4.25
N THR A 114 14.04 -3.28 -4.62
CA THR A 114 12.93 -3.66 -3.73
C THR A 114 12.24 -4.91 -4.27
N TRP A 115 11.49 -5.57 -3.41
CA TRP A 115 10.72 -6.73 -3.80
C TRP A 115 9.66 -6.34 -4.83
N ALA A 116 9.65 -7.00 -5.98
CA ALA A 116 8.65 -6.80 -7.03
C ALA A 116 7.51 -7.78 -6.82
N THR A 117 6.52 -7.38 -6.03
CA THR A 117 5.28 -8.12 -5.90
C THR A 117 4.27 -7.68 -6.96
N PRO A 118 3.47 -8.59 -7.54
CA PRO A 118 2.47 -8.22 -8.53
C PRO A 118 1.31 -7.44 -7.92
N ILE A 119 0.65 -6.66 -8.77
CA ILE A 119 -0.58 -5.94 -8.47
C ILE A 119 -1.68 -6.62 -9.25
N LEU A 120 -2.61 -7.26 -8.53
CA LEU A 120 -3.63 -8.13 -9.13
C LEU A 120 -5.00 -7.91 -8.48
N ASP A 121 -6.08 -8.15 -9.24
CA ASP A 121 -7.40 -8.38 -8.67
C ASP A 121 -7.56 -9.87 -8.38
N VAL A 122 -7.42 -10.24 -7.12
CA VAL A 122 -7.59 -11.61 -6.65
C VAL A 122 -8.98 -11.87 -6.06
N GLY A 123 -9.95 -11.04 -6.42
CA GLY A 123 -11.36 -11.23 -6.05
C GLY A 123 -11.74 -10.75 -4.65
N THR A 124 -10.82 -10.11 -3.91
CA THR A 124 -11.08 -9.61 -2.55
C THR A 124 -11.99 -8.38 -2.52
N ASP A 125 -12.29 -7.85 -1.33
CA ASP A 125 -13.15 -6.67 -1.17
C ASP A 125 -12.68 -5.49 -2.03
N SER A 126 -13.62 -4.77 -2.63
CA SER A 126 -13.33 -3.70 -3.59
C SER A 126 -13.63 -2.29 -3.07
N ARG A 127 -14.14 -2.17 -1.85
CA ARG A 127 -14.65 -0.89 -1.32
C ARG A 127 -13.58 0.19 -1.27
N GLU A 128 -12.38 -0.17 -0.83
CA GLU A 128 -11.28 0.80 -0.69
C GLU A 128 -10.87 1.39 -2.05
N VAL A 129 -10.75 0.54 -3.08
CA VAL A 129 -10.45 1.00 -4.44
C VAL A 129 -11.61 1.82 -5.03
N ASN A 130 -12.85 1.41 -4.78
CA ASN A 130 -14.03 2.15 -5.22
C ASN A 130 -14.14 3.53 -4.58
N LEU A 131 -13.78 3.66 -3.30
CA LEU A 131 -13.74 4.97 -2.63
C LEU A 131 -12.74 5.92 -3.30
N LEU A 132 -11.58 5.42 -3.71
CA LEU A 132 -10.59 6.22 -4.44
C LEU A 132 -11.07 6.65 -5.83
N GLY A 133 -11.92 5.84 -6.48
CA GLY A 133 -12.58 6.17 -7.75
C GLY A 133 -13.75 7.15 -7.63
N SER A 134 -14.24 7.43 -6.41
CA SER A 134 -15.39 8.30 -6.18
C SER A 134 -15.13 9.72 -6.67
N GLN A 135 -16.15 10.37 -7.24
CA GLN A 135 -16.08 11.75 -7.70
C GLN A 135 -16.29 12.71 -6.53
N VAL A 136 -15.35 13.63 -6.35
CA VAL A 136 -15.35 14.60 -5.25
C VAL A 136 -15.16 16.02 -5.76
N LYS A 137 -15.70 17.00 -5.02
CA LYS A 137 -15.46 18.42 -5.31
C LYS A 137 -14.03 18.78 -4.93
N THR A 138 -13.29 19.36 -5.84
CA THR A 138 -11.88 19.75 -5.64
C THR A 138 -11.72 21.07 -4.88
N GLY A 139 -12.73 21.92 -4.89
CA GLY A 139 -12.73 23.19 -4.15
C GLY A 139 -11.53 24.07 -4.52
N VAL A 140 -10.74 24.47 -3.53
CA VAL A 140 -9.55 25.33 -3.73
C VAL A 140 -8.46 24.67 -4.59
N LEU A 141 -8.51 23.36 -4.77
CA LEU A 141 -7.56 22.60 -5.58
C LEU A 141 -7.91 22.58 -7.06
N GLU A 142 -9.06 23.14 -7.46
CA GLU A 142 -9.42 23.24 -8.88
C GLU A 142 -8.33 23.96 -9.65
N GLY A 143 -7.88 23.34 -10.76
CA GLY A 143 -6.79 23.83 -11.59
C GLY A 143 -5.38 23.51 -11.05
N ALA A 144 -5.24 22.85 -9.91
CA ALA A 144 -3.94 22.44 -9.39
C ALA A 144 -3.27 21.44 -10.33
N VAL A 145 -1.99 21.68 -10.62
CA VAL A 145 -1.11 20.79 -11.42
C VAL A 145 0.15 20.56 -10.59
N ILE A 146 0.46 19.31 -10.29
CA ILE A 146 1.66 18.98 -9.52
C ILE A 146 2.78 18.46 -10.39
N PHE A 147 2.45 17.64 -11.39
CA PHE A 147 3.45 17.09 -12.30
C PHE A 147 3.21 17.48 -13.75
N PRO A 148 4.28 17.72 -14.51
CA PRO A 148 4.21 17.88 -15.95
C PRO A 148 3.58 16.65 -16.61
N GLY A 149 2.57 16.89 -17.46
CA GLY A 149 1.90 15.82 -18.19
C GLY A 149 0.64 15.26 -17.52
N ARG A 150 0.33 15.61 -16.28
CA ARG A 150 -1.02 15.40 -15.72
C ARG A 150 -1.92 16.58 -16.04
N PRO A 151 -3.18 16.34 -16.42
CA PRO A 151 -4.14 17.41 -16.57
C PRO A 151 -4.39 18.08 -15.22
N PRO A 152 -4.71 19.42 -15.21
CA PRO A 152 -5.13 20.10 -14.00
C PRO A 152 -6.39 19.45 -13.42
N LEU A 153 -6.51 19.47 -12.09
CA LEU A 153 -7.71 19.02 -11.42
C LEU A 153 -8.94 19.79 -11.90
N LYS A 154 -9.99 19.06 -12.24
CA LYS A 154 -11.30 19.63 -12.60
C LYS A 154 -12.06 20.05 -11.35
N ALA A 155 -13.16 20.80 -11.48
CA ALA A 155 -14.07 21.14 -10.37
C ALA A 155 -14.62 19.93 -9.63
N ILE A 156 -14.79 18.82 -10.36
CA ILE A 156 -15.10 17.49 -9.83
C ILE A 156 -14.06 16.53 -10.43
N ASP A 157 -13.40 15.76 -9.58
CA ASP A 157 -12.36 14.82 -9.98
C ASP A 157 -12.38 13.59 -9.07
N SER A 158 -11.60 12.55 -9.39
CA SER A 158 -11.54 11.35 -8.55
C SER A 158 -10.92 11.66 -7.20
N ALA A 159 -11.40 11.00 -6.14
CA ALA A 159 -10.80 11.11 -4.81
C ALA A 159 -9.30 10.76 -4.85
N PHE A 160 -8.90 9.80 -5.70
CA PHE A 160 -7.50 9.46 -5.92
C PHE A 160 -6.68 10.63 -6.46
N SER A 161 -7.17 11.33 -7.50
CA SER A 161 -6.48 12.49 -8.07
C SER A 161 -6.36 13.62 -7.05
N VAL A 162 -7.41 13.86 -6.28
CA VAL A 162 -7.42 14.91 -5.23
C VAL A 162 -6.44 14.55 -4.12
N LEU A 163 -6.51 13.32 -3.58
CA LEU A 163 -5.60 12.87 -2.52
C LEU A 163 -4.14 12.87 -2.98
N GLY A 164 -3.87 12.37 -4.19
CA GLY A 164 -2.54 12.40 -4.78
C GLY A 164 -1.99 13.82 -4.89
N THR A 165 -2.81 14.76 -5.39
CA THR A 165 -2.45 16.17 -5.51
C THR A 165 -2.11 16.78 -4.16
N VAL A 166 -2.90 16.52 -3.13
CA VAL A 166 -2.68 17.03 -1.77
C VAL A 166 -1.39 16.47 -1.17
N VAL A 167 -1.18 15.18 -1.26
CA VAL A 167 0.00 14.49 -0.71
C VAL A 167 1.27 14.98 -1.38
N GLU A 168 1.29 14.94 -2.71
CA GLU A 168 2.46 15.32 -3.51
C GLU A 168 2.78 16.81 -3.36
N GLY A 169 1.75 17.67 -3.39
CA GLY A 169 1.91 19.11 -3.19
C GLY A 169 2.47 19.45 -1.81
N SER A 170 2.00 18.75 -0.78
CA SER A 170 2.50 18.91 0.59
C SER A 170 3.95 18.49 0.73
N ILE A 171 4.32 17.34 0.17
CA ILE A 171 5.71 16.84 0.18
C ILE A 171 6.62 17.83 -0.56
N LEU A 172 6.24 18.22 -1.78
CA LEU A 172 7.06 19.12 -2.58
C LEU A 172 7.30 20.46 -1.88
N GLN A 173 6.26 21.10 -1.34
CA GLN A 173 6.43 22.39 -0.67
C GLN A 173 7.10 22.28 0.68
N HIS A 174 6.98 21.17 1.39
CA HIS A 174 7.69 20.97 2.65
C HIS A 174 9.20 20.87 2.44
N TYR A 175 9.63 20.12 1.43
CA TYR A 175 11.05 19.92 1.14
C TYR A 175 11.66 20.94 0.19
N LEU A 176 10.84 21.60 -0.60
CA LEU A 176 11.24 22.66 -1.54
C LEU A 176 10.45 23.93 -1.25
N PRO A 177 10.74 24.65 -0.16
CA PRO A 177 10.01 25.85 0.22
C PRO A 177 10.39 27.04 -0.69
N VAL A 178 10.09 26.93 -1.99
CA VAL A 178 10.41 27.95 -2.98
C VAL A 178 9.27 28.95 -3.07
N GLU A 179 9.51 30.17 -2.60
CA GLU A 179 8.69 31.34 -2.90
C GLU A 179 9.17 31.96 -4.21
N LEU A 180 8.27 32.12 -5.16
CA LEU A 180 8.58 32.75 -6.43
C LEU A 180 8.50 34.26 -6.30
N ASN A 181 9.59 34.96 -6.59
CA ASN A 181 9.51 36.42 -6.76
C ASN A 181 8.78 36.79 -8.07
N ALA A 182 8.38 38.04 -8.23
CA ALA A 182 7.60 38.53 -9.37
C ALA A 182 8.25 38.22 -10.75
N HIS A 183 9.59 38.20 -10.81
CA HIS A 183 10.32 37.86 -12.04
C HIS A 183 10.25 36.37 -12.35
N GLN A 184 10.36 35.53 -11.35
CA GLN A 184 10.28 34.07 -11.49
C GLN A 184 8.87 33.60 -11.83
N GLN A 185 7.85 34.33 -11.41
CA GLN A 185 6.45 34.07 -11.81
C GLN A 185 6.24 34.22 -13.32
N LYS A 186 6.94 35.14 -13.97
CA LYS A 186 6.83 35.39 -15.42
C LYS A 186 7.49 34.30 -16.25
N GLU A 187 8.51 33.63 -15.72
CA GLU A 187 9.23 32.51 -16.37
C GLU A 187 8.68 31.13 -16.05
N ARG A 188 7.64 31.04 -15.29
CA ARG A 188 7.00 29.83 -14.75
C ARG A 188 6.48 28.86 -15.81
N ASN A 189 6.33 29.28 -17.04
CA ASN A 189 5.91 28.46 -18.16
C ASN A 189 7.03 27.61 -18.76
N LYS A 190 8.26 27.71 -18.23
CA LYS A 190 9.38 26.88 -18.68
C LYS A 190 9.55 25.66 -17.76
N LEU A 191 8.99 24.56 -18.20
CA LEU A 191 9.09 23.21 -17.60
C LEU A 191 10.53 22.83 -17.23
N ASP A 192 11.50 23.26 -18.09
CA ASP A 192 12.92 22.99 -17.92
C ASP A 192 13.54 23.68 -16.69
N LYS A 193 12.98 24.81 -16.27
CA LYS A 193 13.48 25.52 -15.08
C LYS A 193 12.98 24.90 -13.78
N LEU A 194 11.74 24.42 -13.78
CA LEU A 194 11.19 23.60 -12.70
C LEU A 194 12.01 22.32 -12.53
N LYS A 195 12.37 21.68 -13.64
CA LYS A 195 13.21 20.49 -13.70
C LYS A 195 14.59 20.76 -13.10
N SER A 196 15.28 21.82 -13.52
CA SER A 196 16.62 22.17 -13.04
C SER A 196 16.64 22.63 -11.57
N MET A 197 15.57 23.25 -11.08
CA MET A 197 15.42 23.62 -9.66
C MET A 197 15.18 22.39 -8.82
N PHE A 198 14.34 21.47 -9.29
CA PHE A 198 14.08 20.20 -8.64
C PHE A 198 15.35 19.35 -8.55
N GLU A 199 16.10 19.22 -9.63
CA GLU A 199 17.37 18.49 -9.67
C GLU A 199 18.44 19.09 -8.74
N LYS A 200 18.58 20.42 -8.71
CA LYS A 200 19.55 21.11 -7.84
C LYS A 200 19.21 21.06 -6.35
N GLU A 201 17.93 21.09 -6.01
CA GLU A 201 17.52 21.05 -4.61
C GLU A 201 17.51 19.62 -4.08
N VAL A 202 17.17 18.64 -4.92
CA VAL A 202 17.26 17.20 -4.56
C VAL A 202 18.67 16.79 -4.15
N ASP A 203 19.70 17.31 -4.83
CA ASP A 203 21.11 17.01 -4.50
C ASP A 203 21.56 17.60 -3.15
N LYS A 204 20.87 18.62 -2.63
CA LYS A 204 21.19 19.22 -1.31
C LYS A 204 20.62 18.43 -0.12
N PHE A 205 19.65 17.58 -0.36
CA PHE A 205 19.02 16.77 0.68
C PHE A 205 19.65 15.37 0.70
N GLU A 206 20.73 15.19 1.47
CA GLU A 206 21.30 13.85 1.72
C GLU A 206 20.25 12.83 2.16
N ASP A 207 19.18 13.28 2.81
CA ASP A 207 18.03 12.48 3.23
C ASP A 207 17.02 12.18 2.12
N LEU A 208 17.01 12.94 1.01
CA LEU A 208 16.18 12.72 -0.17
C LEU A 208 16.96 12.12 -1.35
N GLY A 209 18.20 11.70 -1.16
CA GLY A 209 19.09 11.14 -2.17
C GLY A 209 18.57 9.89 -2.91
N ASP A 210 17.37 9.44 -2.57
CA ASP A 210 16.60 8.39 -3.25
C ASP A 210 15.52 8.94 -4.21
N LEU A 211 15.41 10.26 -4.33
CA LEU A 211 14.63 10.92 -5.39
C LEU A 211 15.45 10.93 -6.68
N GLY A 212 15.39 9.89 -7.44
CA GLY A 212 16.15 9.84 -8.65
C GLY A 212 15.63 10.70 -9.80
N SER A 213 15.96 10.31 -11.03
CA SER A 213 15.73 11.11 -12.21
C SER A 213 14.24 11.30 -12.55
N LEU A 214 13.94 12.33 -13.36
CA LEU A 214 12.60 12.57 -13.91
C LEU A 214 12.06 11.37 -14.71
N ASP A 215 12.94 10.56 -15.28
CA ASP A 215 12.56 9.39 -16.06
C ASP A 215 12.05 8.26 -15.16
N ASP A 216 12.56 8.16 -13.95
CA ASP A 216 12.05 7.21 -12.95
C ASP A 216 10.67 7.61 -12.45
N LEU A 217 10.40 8.91 -12.29
CA LEU A 217 9.06 9.42 -12.00
C LEU A 217 8.09 9.09 -13.15
N LYS A 218 8.53 9.22 -14.41
CA LYS A 218 7.71 8.82 -15.57
C LYS A 218 7.42 7.32 -15.59
N GLU A 219 8.39 6.47 -15.26
CA GLU A 219 8.17 5.01 -15.16
C GLU A 219 7.13 4.68 -14.09
N ILE A 220 7.17 5.39 -12.96
CA ILE A 220 6.19 5.26 -11.89
C ILE A 220 4.79 5.64 -12.39
N PHE A 221 4.66 6.77 -13.10
CA PHE A 221 3.37 7.20 -13.67
C PHE A 221 2.85 6.25 -14.74
N GLN A 222 3.72 5.62 -15.52
CA GLN A 222 3.31 4.58 -16.47
C GLN A 222 2.75 3.35 -15.75
N LYS A 223 3.34 2.95 -14.61
CA LYS A 223 2.84 1.84 -13.78
C LYS A 223 1.53 2.19 -13.07
N GLU A 224 1.36 3.42 -12.61
CA GLU A 224 0.07 3.91 -12.10
C GLU A 224 -1.02 3.86 -13.17
N LYS A 225 -0.68 4.23 -14.41
CA LYS A 225 -1.61 4.13 -15.54
C LYS A 225 -2.00 2.69 -15.83
N LEU A 226 -1.07 1.75 -15.72
CA LEU A 226 -1.35 0.32 -15.86
C LEU A 226 -2.23 -0.19 -14.71
N ALA A 227 -1.94 0.19 -13.47
CA ALA A 227 -2.76 -0.16 -12.32
C ALA A 227 -4.19 0.39 -12.44
N ALA A 228 -4.36 1.58 -13.02
CA ALA A 228 -5.67 2.18 -13.29
C ALA A 228 -6.50 1.41 -14.34
N THR A 229 -5.91 0.50 -15.10
CA THR A 229 -6.63 -0.38 -16.05
C THR A 229 -7.17 -1.67 -15.41
N LEU A 230 -6.72 -2.01 -14.20
CA LEU A 230 -7.18 -3.17 -13.45
C LEU A 230 -8.48 -2.87 -12.68
N THR A 231 -9.35 -3.84 -12.57
CA THR A 231 -10.69 -3.60 -12.01
C THR A 231 -10.64 -3.29 -10.51
N TYR A 232 -9.84 -4.00 -9.71
CA TYR A 232 -9.68 -3.77 -8.27
C TYR A 232 -8.29 -4.24 -7.82
N PRO A 233 -7.22 -3.49 -8.16
CA PRO A 233 -5.86 -3.96 -7.99
C PRO A 233 -5.39 -3.78 -6.55
N TYR A 234 -4.88 -4.87 -5.96
CA TYR A 234 -4.14 -4.86 -4.72
C TYR A 234 -2.72 -5.39 -4.93
N GLU A 235 -1.78 -4.83 -4.20
CA GLU A 235 -0.41 -5.31 -4.21
C GLU A 235 -0.27 -6.55 -3.32
N SER A 236 0.25 -7.64 -3.88
CA SER A 236 0.67 -8.80 -3.11
C SER A 236 1.77 -8.40 -2.12
N ARG A 237 1.89 -9.12 -1.00
CA ARG A 237 2.90 -8.84 0.02
C ARG A 237 3.89 -9.98 0.12
N VAL A 238 5.14 -9.67 0.40
CA VAL A 238 6.09 -10.65 0.91
C VAL A 238 5.63 -11.12 2.30
N LEU A 239 5.81 -12.40 2.59
CA LEU A 239 5.15 -13.04 3.74
C LEU A 239 6.03 -13.20 4.98
N GLN A 240 7.21 -12.52 5.05
CA GLN A 240 8.02 -12.55 6.27
C GLN A 240 7.22 -12.01 7.46
N GLY A 241 7.14 -12.83 8.50
CA GLY A 241 6.37 -12.52 9.71
C GLY A 241 4.85 -12.54 9.54
N ILE A 242 4.34 -13.15 8.46
CA ILE A 242 2.90 -13.19 8.16
C ILE A 242 2.08 -13.77 9.31
N TRP A 243 2.63 -14.69 10.07
CA TRP A 243 1.96 -15.27 11.21
C TRP A 243 1.46 -14.25 12.24
N ALA A 244 2.16 -13.11 12.36
CA ALA A 244 1.82 -12.05 13.31
C ALA A 244 0.82 -11.02 12.75
N ALA A 245 0.33 -11.20 11.52
CA ALA A 245 -0.48 -10.20 10.82
C ALA A 245 -2.00 -10.47 10.86
N ALA A 246 -2.46 -11.41 11.69
CA ALA A 246 -3.89 -11.71 11.81
C ALA A 246 -4.69 -10.50 12.36
N PRO A 247 -5.94 -10.28 11.90
CA PRO A 247 -6.66 -11.02 10.89
C PRO A 247 -6.21 -10.67 9.46
N TYR A 248 -6.45 -11.59 8.52
CA TYR A 248 -5.90 -11.56 7.17
C TYR A 248 -6.82 -10.89 6.14
N LEU A 249 -6.31 -10.76 4.91
CA LEU A 249 -6.74 -9.88 3.83
C LEU A 249 -6.56 -8.40 4.20
N HIS A 250 -6.63 -7.52 3.20
CA HIS A 250 -6.43 -6.08 3.40
C HIS A 250 -7.50 -5.44 4.32
N ASN A 251 -8.69 -6.04 4.38
CA ASN A 251 -9.83 -5.60 5.19
C ASN A 251 -9.98 -6.36 6.53
N GLY A 252 -9.06 -7.27 6.84
CA GLY A 252 -9.10 -8.06 8.08
C GLY A 252 -10.26 -9.06 8.18
N SER A 253 -10.85 -9.47 7.06
CA SER A 253 -12.08 -10.30 7.05
C SER A 253 -11.84 -11.79 7.23
N VAL A 254 -10.59 -12.25 7.35
CA VAL A 254 -10.23 -13.67 7.49
C VAL A 254 -9.44 -13.88 8.77
N GLN A 255 -9.98 -14.73 9.66
CA GLN A 255 -9.52 -14.90 11.03
C GLN A 255 -8.10 -15.50 11.15
N SER A 256 -7.76 -16.48 10.29
CA SER A 256 -6.51 -17.26 10.36
C SER A 256 -6.00 -17.66 8.98
N LEU A 257 -4.73 -18.09 8.89
CA LEU A 257 -4.18 -18.65 7.64
C LEU A 257 -4.89 -19.95 7.25
N THR A 258 -5.34 -20.74 8.21
CA THR A 258 -6.17 -21.93 7.91
C THR A 258 -7.47 -21.54 7.20
N GLU A 259 -8.14 -20.49 7.68
CA GLU A 259 -9.32 -19.94 7.02
C GLU A 259 -9.00 -19.39 5.62
N LEU A 260 -7.83 -18.77 5.44
CA LEU A 260 -7.41 -18.25 4.15
C LEU A 260 -7.20 -19.36 3.11
N LEU A 261 -6.79 -20.58 3.55
CA LEU A 261 -6.66 -21.78 2.72
C LEU A 261 -7.98 -22.56 2.58
N THR A 262 -9.08 -22.01 3.05
CA THR A 262 -10.45 -22.52 2.85
C THR A 262 -11.12 -21.74 1.72
N PRO A 263 -11.91 -22.39 0.83
CA PRO A 263 -12.67 -21.68 -0.19
C PRO A 263 -13.49 -20.53 0.41
N SER A 264 -13.50 -19.40 -0.26
CA SER A 264 -14.05 -18.15 0.29
C SER A 264 -15.52 -18.24 0.70
N GLU A 265 -16.31 -19.06 0.02
CA GLU A 265 -17.70 -19.35 0.37
C GLU A 265 -17.86 -20.12 1.71
N ASN A 266 -16.86 -20.89 2.09
CA ASN A 266 -16.86 -21.76 3.28
C ASN A 266 -16.18 -21.11 4.49
N ARG A 267 -15.57 -19.93 4.33
CA ARG A 267 -14.96 -19.20 5.46
C ARG A 267 -16.02 -18.75 6.46
N VAL A 268 -15.62 -18.59 7.71
CA VAL A 268 -16.54 -18.16 8.78
C VAL A 268 -17.18 -16.80 8.47
N THR A 269 -18.45 -16.66 8.81
CA THR A 269 -19.23 -15.43 8.56
C THR A 269 -19.05 -14.38 9.65
N GLU A 270 -18.56 -14.79 10.80
CA GLU A 270 -18.26 -13.90 11.92
C GLU A 270 -17.20 -14.53 12.83
N PHE A 271 -16.41 -13.71 13.50
CA PHE A 271 -15.44 -14.14 14.51
C PHE A 271 -15.16 -13.03 15.52
N LYS A 272 -14.73 -13.44 16.72
CA LYS A 272 -14.33 -12.52 17.78
C LYS A 272 -12.94 -11.96 17.50
N VAL A 273 -12.76 -10.66 17.71
CA VAL A 273 -11.49 -9.96 17.56
C VAL A 273 -10.88 -9.68 18.93
N GLY A 274 -9.63 -10.03 19.11
CA GLY A 274 -8.90 -9.82 20.35
C GLY A 274 -7.49 -10.40 20.33
N PRO A 275 -6.74 -10.34 21.44
CA PRO A 275 -5.34 -10.71 21.48
C PRO A 275 -5.07 -12.21 21.62
N ALA A 276 -6.07 -13.06 21.88
CA ALA A 276 -5.85 -14.49 21.97
C ALA A 276 -5.53 -15.07 20.61
N TYR A 277 -4.49 -15.89 20.53
CA TYR A 277 -3.90 -16.42 19.31
C TYR A 277 -3.99 -17.93 19.25
N ASP A 278 -4.37 -18.48 18.09
CA ASP A 278 -4.41 -19.90 17.82
C ASP A 278 -3.15 -20.31 17.03
N VAL A 279 -2.24 -21.01 17.69
CA VAL A 279 -0.95 -21.42 17.11
C VAL A 279 -1.07 -22.50 16.01
N ASP A 280 -2.16 -23.28 16.04
CA ASP A 280 -2.39 -24.35 15.06
C ASP A 280 -3.02 -23.78 13.79
N LYS A 281 -4.00 -22.89 13.96
CA LYS A 281 -4.69 -22.21 12.84
C LYS A 281 -3.90 -21.01 12.30
N VAL A 282 -2.89 -20.56 13.01
CA VAL A 282 -2.05 -19.41 12.68
C VAL A 282 -2.92 -18.15 12.50
N GLY A 283 -3.47 -17.66 13.60
CA GLY A 283 -4.37 -16.50 13.58
C GLY A 283 -5.06 -16.23 14.89
N LEU A 284 -6.16 -15.48 14.84
CA LEU A 284 -6.93 -15.20 16.03
C LEU A 284 -7.62 -16.47 16.56
N ALA A 285 -7.56 -16.69 17.87
CA ALA A 285 -8.34 -17.75 18.51
C ALA A 285 -9.85 -17.48 18.41
N ALA A 286 -10.63 -18.55 18.31
CA ALA A 286 -12.10 -18.44 18.26
C ALA A 286 -12.68 -17.77 19.50
N GLU A 287 -12.11 -18.10 20.68
CA GLU A 287 -12.50 -17.47 21.94
C GLU A 287 -11.59 -16.30 22.29
N GLN A 288 -12.22 -15.16 22.58
CA GLN A 288 -11.56 -13.93 23.01
C GLN A 288 -12.17 -13.48 24.33
N SER A 289 -11.34 -13.21 25.32
CA SER A 289 -11.81 -12.80 26.65
C SER A 289 -11.59 -11.31 26.95
N LYS A 290 -10.65 -10.66 26.25
CA LYS A 290 -10.24 -9.29 26.56
C LYS A 290 -11.17 -8.24 25.95
N PHE A 291 -11.72 -8.50 24.78
CA PHE A 291 -12.62 -7.60 24.06
C PHE A 291 -13.93 -8.34 23.71
N ASN A 292 -15.03 -7.61 23.75
CA ASN A 292 -16.33 -8.11 23.33
C ASN A 292 -16.72 -7.52 21.97
N PHE A 293 -15.89 -7.79 20.95
CA PHE A 293 -16.15 -7.35 19.60
C PHE A 293 -16.16 -8.53 18.65
N THR A 294 -17.25 -8.65 17.89
CA THR A 294 -17.41 -9.64 16.83
C THR A 294 -17.42 -8.96 15.48
N LEU A 295 -16.47 -9.31 14.62
CA LEU A 295 -16.47 -8.89 13.23
C LEU A 295 -17.42 -9.78 12.44
N LYS A 296 -18.38 -9.17 11.75
CA LYS A 296 -19.26 -9.85 10.78
C LYS A 296 -18.75 -9.61 9.37
N THR A 297 -18.67 -10.65 8.57
CA THR A 297 -18.18 -10.60 7.20
C THR A 297 -19.32 -10.83 6.20
N THR A 298 -19.16 -10.31 5.00
CA THR A 298 -20.07 -10.59 3.88
C THR A 298 -19.44 -11.58 2.90
N GLY A 299 -20.27 -12.22 2.09
CA GLY A 299 -19.84 -13.15 1.05
C GLY A 299 -19.48 -12.46 -0.26
N CYS A 300 -19.28 -13.28 -1.31
CA CYS A 300 -18.85 -12.81 -2.63
C CYS A 300 -19.95 -12.06 -3.42
N SER A 301 -21.19 -12.14 -3.00
CA SER A 301 -22.28 -11.36 -3.59
C SER A 301 -22.19 -9.86 -3.33
N ASP A 302 -21.42 -9.46 -2.30
CA ASP A 302 -21.17 -8.05 -1.97
C ASP A 302 -19.69 -7.79 -1.67
N ARG A 303 -18.88 -7.72 -2.73
CA ARG A 303 -17.45 -7.37 -2.65
C ARG A 303 -17.21 -5.89 -2.29
N ASN A 304 -18.25 -5.06 -2.24
CA ASN A 304 -18.14 -3.63 -1.94
C ASN A 304 -18.60 -3.27 -0.52
N SER A 305 -18.81 -4.26 0.33
CA SER A 305 -19.27 -4.03 1.71
C SER A 305 -18.21 -3.41 2.62
N GLY A 306 -16.94 -3.60 2.32
CA GLY A 306 -15.80 -3.30 3.18
C GLY A 306 -15.39 -4.47 4.08
N ASN A 307 -16.29 -5.44 4.28
CA ASN A 307 -16.09 -6.61 5.14
C ASN A 307 -16.20 -7.94 4.38
N SER A 308 -16.07 -7.93 3.06
CA SER A 308 -16.17 -9.16 2.28
C SER A 308 -14.99 -10.09 2.56
N ARG A 309 -15.32 -11.37 2.87
CA ARG A 309 -14.33 -12.44 3.00
C ARG A 309 -14.00 -13.12 1.67
N CYS A 310 -14.49 -12.56 0.56
CA CYS A 310 -14.33 -13.12 -0.79
C CYS A 310 -12.89 -13.06 -1.29
N GLY A 311 -12.60 -13.91 -2.25
CA GLY A 311 -11.37 -13.91 -3.03
C GLY A 311 -10.16 -14.53 -2.35
N HIS A 312 -9.03 -14.45 -3.03
CA HIS A 312 -7.79 -15.14 -2.66
C HIS A 312 -8.02 -16.64 -2.45
N ASP A 313 -8.66 -17.31 -3.42
CA ASP A 313 -8.96 -18.75 -3.36
C ASP A 313 -7.78 -19.62 -3.82
N TYR A 314 -6.54 -19.14 -3.59
CA TYR A 314 -5.31 -19.85 -3.86
C TYR A 314 -4.99 -20.84 -2.72
N GLY A 315 -4.48 -22.02 -3.08
CA GLY A 315 -4.13 -23.06 -2.10
C GLY A 315 -5.31 -23.78 -1.48
N THR A 316 -6.54 -23.45 -1.84
CA THR A 316 -7.75 -24.07 -1.31
C THR A 316 -7.88 -25.55 -1.74
N GLY A 317 -7.33 -25.92 -2.89
CA GLY A 317 -7.30 -27.27 -3.43
C GLY A 317 -6.16 -28.17 -2.92
N PHE A 318 -5.24 -27.68 -2.10
CA PHE A 318 -4.23 -28.52 -1.46
C PHE A 318 -4.86 -29.52 -0.48
N THR A 319 -4.25 -30.67 -0.35
CA THR A 319 -4.62 -31.66 0.67
C THR A 319 -4.37 -31.12 2.08
N ASP A 320 -4.98 -31.72 3.10
CA ASP A 320 -4.78 -31.31 4.50
C ASP A 320 -3.32 -31.44 4.94
N ILE A 321 -2.60 -32.45 4.41
CA ILE A 321 -1.16 -32.65 4.68
C ILE A 321 -0.34 -31.50 4.09
N GLU A 322 -0.62 -31.12 2.85
CA GLU A 322 0.05 -30.00 2.17
C GLU A 322 -0.27 -28.66 2.86
N LYS A 323 -1.54 -28.44 3.23
CA LYS A 323 -1.94 -27.23 3.99
C LYS A 323 -1.24 -27.15 5.33
N LYS A 324 -1.13 -28.27 6.05
CA LYS A 324 -0.40 -28.31 7.32
C LYS A 324 1.08 -27.99 7.14
N ALA A 325 1.72 -28.57 6.13
CA ALA A 325 3.12 -28.27 5.81
C ALA A 325 3.31 -26.80 5.40
N LEU A 326 2.42 -26.27 4.56
CA LEU A 326 2.44 -24.87 4.14
C LEU A 326 2.30 -23.91 5.33
N LEU A 327 1.39 -24.18 6.26
CA LEU A 327 1.24 -23.37 7.49
C LEU A 327 2.52 -23.37 8.32
N GLU A 328 3.19 -24.51 8.44
CA GLU A 328 4.45 -24.60 9.19
C GLU A 328 5.58 -23.82 8.51
N TYR A 329 5.63 -23.85 7.18
CA TYR A 329 6.55 -22.99 6.42
C TYR A 329 6.26 -21.49 6.62
N LEU A 330 4.99 -21.08 6.54
CA LEU A 330 4.58 -19.68 6.74
C LEU A 330 4.90 -19.17 8.15
N LYS A 331 4.89 -20.02 9.18
CA LYS A 331 5.37 -19.68 10.52
C LYS A 331 6.88 -19.42 10.55
N SER A 332 7.64 -20.03 9.64
CA SER A 332 9.10 -19.90 9.59
C SER A 332 9.59 -18.65 8.84
N LEU A 333 8.73 -18.00 8.06
CA LEU A 333 9.01 -16.77 7.35
C LEU A 333 8.96 -15.57 8.31
#